data_efdb7d73e05067547d08d7601f683938
#
_entry.id   efdb7d73e05067547d08d7601f683938
#
_cell.length_a   1.000
_cell.length_b   1.000
_cell.length_c   1.000
_cell.angle_alpha   90.00
_cell.angle_beta   90.00
_cell.angle_gamma   90.00
#
_symmetry.space_group_name_H-M   'P 1'
#
loop_
_entity.id
_entity.type
_entity.pdbx_description
1 polymer ?
#
loop_
_entity_poly.entity_id
_entity_poly.type
_entity_poly.pdbx_seq_one_letter_code
_entity_poly.pdbx_strand_id
1 'polypeptide(L)'
;MKILNILTRRCIMIARFAETVSFYESLIGQQARLRFDYPEYDLKLAQVGSLLFIGGTDKSLAPFRATHATFLVSDIAAWEKHLPSTGATIINPVKIVPTGWNMLVQHPDGMIAEYVEHQTKNPADEIF
;
A
#
# COMPACT_ATOMS: atom_id res chain seq x y z
N MET A 1 -18.60 1.28 0.80
CA MET A 1 -17.57 0.86 -0.20
C MET A 1 -17.03 2.08 -0.89
N LYS A 2 -15.83 2.49 -0.52
CA LYS A 2 -15.27 3.77 -0.95
C LYS A 2 -13.76 3.65 -1.15
N ILE A 3 -13.21 4.32 -2.16
CA ILE A 3 -11.76 4.51 -2.31
C ILE A 3 -11.40 5.80 -1.58
N LEU A 4 -10.53 5.68 -0.57
CA LEU A 4 -10.13 6.80 0.28
C LEU A 4 -8.92 7.53 -0.28
N ASN A 5 -7.97 6.78 -0.82
CA ASN A 5 -6.72 7.32 -1.36
C ASN A 5 -6.09 6.32 -2.31
N ILE A 6 -5.22 6.81 -3.18
CA ILE A 6 -4.39 5.96 -4.05
C ILE A 6 -2.94 6.35 -3.78
N LEU A 7 -2.15 5.38 -3.31
CA LEU A 7 -0.76 5.62 -2.94
C LEU A 7 0.17 5.19 -4.07
N THR A 8 1.10 6.08 -4.42
CA THR A 8 2.23 5.74 -5.28
C THR A 8 3.23 4.91 -4.48
N ARG A 9 3.63 3.76 -5.01
CA ARG A 9 4.54 2.84 -4.35
C ARG A 9 5.97 3.10 -4.80
N ARG A 10 6.91 3.11 -3.82
CA ARG A 10 8.33 3.22 -4.08
C ARG A 10 9.07 2.12 -3.31
N CYS A 11 9.73 1.23 -4.04
CA CYS A 11 10.63 0.25 -3.44
C CYS A 11 12.02 0.88 -3.31
N ILE A 12 12.55 0.89 -2.09
CA ILE A 12 13.79 1.59 -1.73
C ILE A 12 14.73 0.58 -1.05
N MET A 13 16.00 0.56 -1.46
CA MET A 13 17.00 -0.24 -0.77
C MET A 13 17.10 0.20 0.69
N ILE A 14 17.19 -0.75 1.59
CA ILE A 14 17.11 -0.49 3.04
C ILE A 14 18.12 0.55 3.51
N ALA A 15 19.33 0.55 2.94
CA ALA A 15 20.37 1.51 3.31
C ALA A 15 19.98 2.97 3.02
N ARG A 16 19.03 3.19 2.11
CA ARG A 16 18.57 4.51 1.71
C ARG A 16 17.18 4.85 2.24
N PHE A 17 16.56 3.94 2.96
CA PHE A 17 15.15 4.08 3.35
C PHE A 17 14.93 5.32 4.23
N ALA A 18 15.68 5.44 5.31
CA ALA A 18 15.51 6.53 6.28
C ALA A 18 15.73 7.91 5.64
N GLU A 19 16.79 8.07 4.85
CA GLU A 19 17.08 9.35 4.19
C GLU A 19 16.02 9.68 3.12
N THR A 20 15.51 8.67 2.42
CA THR A 20 14.45 8.87 1.42
C THR A 20 13.17 9.35 2.08
N VAL A 21 12.76 8.70 3.16
CA VAL A 21 11.56 9.12 3.92
C VAL A 21 11.72 10.55 4.43
N SER A 22 12.88 10.89 5.01
CA SER A 22 13.16 12.24 5.50
C SER A 22 13.12 13.28 4.39
N PHE A 23 13.62 12.95 3.21
CA PHE A 23 13.57 13.85 2.05
C PHE A 23 12.11 14.21 1.72
N TYR A 24 11.23 13.21 1.65
CA TYR A 24 9.83 13.45 1.29
C TYR A 24 9.04 14.09 2.41
N GLU A 25 9.37 13.82 3.67
CA GLU A 25 8.78 14.54 4.80
C GLU A 25 9.06 16.05 4.69
N SER A 26 10.30 16.42 4.37
CA SER A 26 10.66 17.82 4.18
C SER A 26 10.00 18.43 2.94
N LEU A 27 10.00 17.69 1.83
CA LEU A 27 9.46 18.18 0.56
C LEU A 27 7.95 18.44 0.65
N ILE A 28 7.21 17.51 1.26
CA ILE A 28 5.76 17.56 1.36
C ILE A 28 5.30 18.39 2.56
N GLY A 29 6.15 18.52 3.58
CA GLY A 29 5.81 19.22 4.81
C GLY A 29 4.92 18.42 5.74
N GLN A 30 5.04 17.09 5.71
CA GLN A 30 4.28 16.16 6.55
C GLN A 30 5.21 15.13 7.15
N GLN A 31 4.91 14.70 8.38
CA GLN A 31 5.60 13.59 9.00
C GLN A 31 5.10 12.26 8.41
N ALA A 32 6.00 11.28 8.34
CA ALA A 32 5.62 9.92 7.98
C ALA A 32 4.62 9.39 9.00
N ARG A 33 3.58 8.76 8.51
CA ARG A 33 2.63 8.01 9.31
C ARG A 33 2.62 6.56 8.84
N LEU A 34 2.04 5.68 9.62
CA LEU A 34 2.02 4.25 9.30
C LEU A 34 3.44 3.68 9.12
N ARG A 35 4.37 4.14 9.97
CA ARG A 35 5.76 3.70 9.92
C ARG A 35 5.93 2.43 10.75
N PHE A 36 6.25 1.31 10.09
CA PHE A 36 6.34 0.02 10.77
C PHE A 36 7.29 -0.94 10.06
N ASP A 37 7.75 -1.94 10.82
CA ASP A 37 8.53 -3.06 10.29
C ASP A 37 7.59 -4.22 9.96
N TYR A 38 7.90 -4.94 8.89
CA TYR A 38 7.20 -6.15 8.48
C TYR A 38 8.21 -7.31 8.43
N PRO A 39 8.57 -7.89 9.61
CA PRO A 39 9.67 -8.85 9.69
C PRO A 39 9.43 -10.13 8.90
N GLU A 40 8.17 -10.55 8.76
CA GLU A 40 7.81 -11.74 7.97
C GLU A 40 8.33 -11.67 6.53
N TYR A 41 8.35 -10.47 5.94
CA TYR A 41 8.81 -10.24 4.58
C TYR A 41 10.14 -9.48 4.51
N ASP A 42 10.77 -9.24 5.64
CA ASP A 42 12.02 -8.46 5.72
C ASP A 42 11.88 -7.09 5.06
N LEU A 43 10.85 -6.34 5.47
CA LEU A 43 10.52 -5.03 4.94
C LEU A 43 10.37 -3.99 6.03
N LYS A 44 10.60 -2.72 5.67
CA LYS A 44 10.19 -1.54 6.43
C LYS A 44 9.23 -0.74 5.57
N LEU A 45 8.17 -0.22 6.18
CA LEU A 45 7.17 0.57 5.46
C LEU A 45 6.97 1.92 6.13
N ALA A 46 6.71 2.93 5.30
CA ALA A 46 6.35 4.27 5.77
C ALA A 46 5.49 4.94 4.72
N GLN A 47 4.52 5.72 5.17
CA GLN A 47 3.67 6.53 4.31
C GLN A 47 3.90 8.01 4.58
N VAL A 48 4.16 8.79 3.54
CA VAL A 48 4.21 10.26 3.60
C VAL A 48 3.24 10.79 2.57
N GLY A 49 2.17 11.44 3.03
CA GLY A 49 1.09 11.85 2.13
C GLY A 49 0.52 10.67 1.37
N SER A 50 0.51 10.76 0.04
CA SER A 50 0.07 9.67 -0.86
C SER A 50 1.22 8.86 -1.44
N LEU A 51 2.38 8.85 -0.78
CA LEU A 51 3.53 8.03 -1.14
C LEU A 51 3.70 6.90 -0.11
N LEU A 52 3.83 5.68 -0.60
CA LEU A 52 4.13 4.51 0.22
C LEU A 52 5.53 4.02 -0.09
N PHE A 53 6.42 4.07 0.91
CA PHE A 53 7.79 3.61 0.79
C PHE A 53 7.94 2.21 1.37
N ILE A 54 8.52 1.31 0.59
CA ILE A 54 8.75 -0.08 0.96
C ILE A 54 10.26 -0.30 0.90
N GLY A 55 10.87 -0.43 2.06
CA GLY A 55 12.32 -0.61 2.20
C GLY A 55 12.68 -2.06 2.38
N GLY A 56 13.74 -2.51 1.72
CA GLY A 56 14.19 -3.88 1.84
C GLY A 56 15.47 -4.15 1.06
N THR A 57 15.78 -5.43 0.89
CA THR A 57 16.87 -5.92 0.03
C THR A 57 16.31 -6.20 -1.37
N ASP A 58 17.17 -6.42 -2.36
CA ASP A 58 16.71 -6.84 -3.68
C ASP A 58 15.84 -8.10 -3.59
N LYS A 59 16.24 -9.04 -2.75
CA LYS A 59 15.50 -10.29 -2.57
C LYS A 59 14.14 -10.06 -1.92
N SER A 60 14.08 -9.28 -0.84
CA SER A 60 12.83 -9.04 -0.12
C SER A 60 11.86 -8.16 -0.91
N LEU A 61 12.38 -7.24 -1.72
CA LEU A 61 11.56 -6.34 -2.54
C LEU A 61 11.03 -7.01 -3.82
N ALA A 62 11.71 -8.04 -4.33
CA ALA A 62 11.37 -8.65 -5.61
C ALA A 62 9.88 -9.00 -5.77
N PRO A 63 9.21 -9.65 -4.79
CA PRO A 63 7.79 -10.00 -4.92
C PRO A 63 6.86 -8.79 -4.97
N PHE A 64 7.33 -7.61 -4.52
CA PHE A 64 6.49 -6.41 -4.37
C PHE A 64 6.67 -5.39 -5.49
N ARG A 65 7.68 -5.57 -6.34
CA ARG A 65 7.99 -4.62 -7.42
C ARG A 65 6.95 -4.58 -8.53
N ALA A 66 6.20 -5.66 -8.73
CA ALA A 66 5.20 -5.76 -9.78
C ALA A 66 3.88 -5.04 -9.42
N THR A 67 3.68 -4.68 -8.15
CA THR A 67 2.47 -3.97 -7.72
C THR A 67 2.61 -2.48 -8.04
N HIS A 68 1.67 -1.93 -8.81
CA HIS A 68 1.77 -0.56 -9.34
C HIS A 68 1.33 0.49 -8.33
N ALA A 69 0.26 0.21 -7.58
CA ALA A 69 -0.33 1.17 -6.66
C ALA A 69 -0.98 0.47 -5.47
N THR A 70 -1.17 1.21 -4.37
CA THR A 70 -1.95 0.77 -3.22
C THR A 70 -3.19 1.63 -3.11
N PHE A 71 -4.35 0.98 -3.13
CA PHE A 71 -5.65 1.64 -2.97
C PHE A 71 -6.08 1.48 -1.52
N LEU A 72 -6.15 2.60 -0.79
CA LEU A 72 -6.73 2.61 0.55
C LEU A 72 -8.24 2.67 0.41
N VAL A 73 -8.92 1.73 1.02
CA VAL A 73 -10.37 1.58 0.84
C VAL A 73 -11.09 1.44 2.18
N SER A 74 -12.38 1.71 2.17
CA SER A 74 -13.31 1.30 3.21
C SER A 74 -14.00 0.02 2.74
N ASP A 75 -14.32 -0.86 3.70
CA ASP A 75 -15.12 -2.08 3.44
C ASP A 75 -14.50 -2.96 2.35
N ILE A 76 -13.29 -3.43 2.61
CA ILE A 76 -12.54 -4.27 1.65
C ILE A 76 -13.29 -5.55 1.27
N ALA A 77 -14.08 -6.11 2.19
CA ALA A 77 -14.88 -7.30 1.90
C ALA A 77 -15.93 -7.04 0.81
N ALA A 78 -16.53 -5.85 0.83
CA ALA A 78 -17.47 -5.45 -0.22
C ALA A 78 -16.76 -5.25 -1.56
N TRP A 79 -15.55 -4.68 -1.55
CA TRP A 79 -14.71 -4.56 -2.74
C TRP A 79 -14.37 -5.92 -3.32
N GLU A 80 -14.02 -6.88 -2.47
CA GLU A 80 -13.68 -8.24 -2.92
C GLU A 80 -14.85 -8.89 -3.68
N LYS A 81 -16.08 -8.67 -3.20
CA LYS A 81 -17.28 -9.18 -3.87
C LYS A 81 -17.60 -8.43 -5.16
N HIS A 82 -17.37 -7.13 -5.18
CA HIS A 82 -17.76 -6.26 -6.30
C HIS A 82 -16.81 -6.35 -7.48
N LEU A 83 -15.49 -6.37 -7.23
CA LEU A 83 -14.47 -6.22 -8.27
C LEU A 83 -14.57 -7.22 -9.43
N PRO A 84 -14.88 -8.51 -9.21
CA PRO A 84 -15.01 -9.43 -10.35
C PRO A 84 -16.08 -9.00 -11.35
N SER A 85 -17.15 -8.35 -10.91
CA SER A 85 -18.20 -7.86 -11.81
C SER A 85 -17.74 -6.71 -12.69
N THR A 86 -16.63 -6.04 -12.33
CA THR A 86 -16.04 -4.96 -13.11
C THR A 86 -15.06 -5.43 -14.18
N GLY A 87 -14.78 -6.73 -14.23
CA GLY A 87 -13.76 -7.31 -15.11
C GLY A 87 -12.40 -7.45 -14.42
N ALA A 88 -12.27 -7.07 -13.17
CA ALA A 88 -11.05 -7.27 -12.40
C ALA A 88 -10.92 -8.71 -11.92
N THR A 89 -9.69 -9.16 -11.68
CA THR A 89 -9.38 -10.51 -11.18
C THR A 89 -8.76 -10.40 -9.80
N ILE A 90 -9.31 -11.12 -8.83
CA ILE A 90 -8.71 -11.23 -7.49
C ILE A 90 -7.52 -12.20 -7.60
N ILE A 91 -6.30 -11.69 -7.44
CA ILE A 91 -5.09 -12.52 -7.48
C ILE A 91 -4.88 -13.22 -6.15
N ASN A 92 -4.94 -12.45 -5.05
CA ASN A 92 -4.87 -12.97 -3.70
C ASN A 92 -6.06 -12.44 -2.91
N PRO A 93 -6.86 -13.32 -2.28
CA PRO A 93 -8.05 -12.88 -1.54
C PRO A 93 -7.67 -12.07 -0.30
N VAL A 94 -8.68 -11.44 0.30
CA VAL A 94 -8.51 -10.66 1.53
C VAL A 94 -7.86 -11.50 2.62
N LYS A 95 -6.83 -10.95 3.24
CA LYS A 95 -6.12 -11.55 4.37
C LYS A 95 -5.78 -10.49 5.42
N ILE A 96 -5.52 -10.94 6.64
CA ILE A 96 -5.08 -10.09 7.74
C ILE A 96 -3.60 -9.74 7.53
N VAL A 97 -3.27 -8.47 7.74
CA VAL A 97 -1.90 -7.93 7.72
C VAL A 97 -1.70 -7.06 8.96
N PRO A 98 -0.46 -6.64 9.29
CA PRO A 98 -0.20 -5.91 10.55
C PRO A 98 -1.07 -4.68 10.76
N THR A 99 -1.43 -3.96 9.72
CA THR A 99 -2.19 -2.70 9.80
C THR A 99 -3.68 -2.84 9.51
N GLY A 100 -4.15 -4.04 9.19
CA GLY A 100 -5.55 -4.28 8.87
C GLY A 100 -5.74 -5.47 7.95
N TRP A 101 -6.22 -5.23 6.74
CA TRP A 101 -6.50 -6.27 5.74
C TRP A 101 -6.02 -5.82 4.37
N ASN A 102 -5.58 -6.78 3.56
CA ASN A 102 -5.27 -6.48 2.16
C ASN A 102 -5.72 -7.60 1.22
N MET A 103 -5.76 -7.26 -0.06
CA MET A 103 -5.91 -8.21 -1.16
C MET A 103 -5.13 -7.68 -2.36
N LEU A 104 -4.79 -8.57 -3.29
CA LEU A 104 -4.12 -8.21 -4.52
C LEU A 104 -5.07 -8.44 -5.70
N VAL A 105 -5.16 -7.45 -6.58
CA VAL A 105 -6.15 -7.41 -7.67
C VAL A 105 -5.46 -7.03 -8.96
N GLN A 106 -5.83 -7.67 -10.06
CA GLN A 106 -5.49 -7.20 -11.39
C GLN A 106 -6.68 -6.50 -12.02
N HIS A 107 -6.50 -5.23 -12.37
CA HIS A 107 -7.52 -4.45 -13.07
C HIS A 107 -7.61 -4.87 -14.55
N PRO A 108 -8.71 -4.52 -15.26
CA PRO A 108 -8.89 -4.93 -16.65
C PRO A 108 -7.79 -4.44 -17.60
N ASP A 109 -7.13 -3.32 -17.29
CA ASP A 109 -6.03 -2.77 -18.09
C ASP A 109 -4.67 -3.43 -17.80
N GLY A 110 -4.64 -4.39 -16.84
CA GLY A 110 -3.41 -5.07 -16.43
C GLY A 110 -2.75 -4.49 -15.18
N MET A 111 -3.21 -3.35 -14.65
CA MET A 111 -2.66 -2.80 -13.41
C MET A 111 -2.79 -3.81 -12.27
N ILE A 112 -1.69 -4.06 -11.58
CA ILE A 112 -1.69 -4.83 -10.33
C ILE A 112 -1.80 -3.83 -9.19
N ALA A 113 -2.87 -3.93 -8.42
CA ALA A 113 -3.17 -3.04 -7.32
C ALA A 113 -3.34 -3.81 -6.01
N GLU A 114 -2.74 -3.30 -4.96
CA GLU A 114 -3.00 -3.76 -3.60
C GLU A 114 -4.14 -2.94 -3.02
N TYR A 115 -5.18 -3.60 -2.53
CA TYR A 115 -6.26 -2.94 -1.80
C TYR A 115 -6.03 -3.15 -0.31
N VAL A 116 -6.11 -2.07 0.45
CA VAL A 116 -5.84 -2.09 1.89
C VAL A 116 -6.96 -1.38 2.63
N GLU A 117 -7.47 -2.03 3.65
CA GLU A 117 -8.31 -1.38 4.67
C GLU A 117 -7.54 -1.35 5.97
N HIS A 118 -7.30 -0.15 6.53
CA HIS A 118 -6.62 -0.01 7.80
C HIS A 118 -7.56 -0.31 8.96
N GLN A 119 -7.08 -1.03 9.97
CA GLN A 119 -7.83 -1.28 11.19
C GLN A 119 -8.11 0.02 11.94
N THR A 120 -7.09 0.91 12.03
CA THR A 120 -7.23 2.24 12.63
C THR A 120 -7.40 3.26 11.52
N LYS A 121 -8.55 3.90 11.47
CA LYS A 121 -8.84 4.91 10.42
C LYS A 121 -8.15 6.22 10.76
N ASN A 122 -7.57 6.85 9.74
CA ASN A 122 -6.96 8.18 9.84
C ASN A 122 -7.65 9.09 8.83
N PRO A 123 -8.32 10.18 9.28
CA PRO A 123 -8.98 11.10 8.34
C PRO A 123 -8.06 11.69 7.27
N ALA A 124 -6.76 11.79 7.56
CA ALA A 124 -5.78 12.29 6.59
C ALA A 124 -5.55 11.34 5.40
N ASP A 125 -5.97 10.08 5.49
CA ASP A 125 -5.91 9.14 4.38
C ASP A 125 -7.00 9.39 3.33
N GLU A 126 -8.06 10.09 3.70
CA GLU A 126 -9.21 10.29 2.82
C GLU A 126 -9.03 11.58 2.00
N ILE A 127 -8.70 11.41 0.71
CA ILE A 127 -8.52 12.53 -0.23
C ILE A 127 -9.58 12.57 -1.32
N PHE A 128 -10.42 11.56 -1.41
CA PHE A 128 -11.53 11.50 -2.39
C PHE A 128 -12.89 11.76 -1.75
#